data_d5403ccf038b0376e56f67493b9f5649
#
_entry.id   d5403ccf038b0376e56f67493b9f5649
#
_cell.length_a   1.000
_cell.length_b   1.000
_cell.length_c   1.000
_cell.angle_alpha   90.00
_cell.angle_beta   90.00
_cell.angle_gamma   90.00
#
_symmetry.space_group_name_H-M   'P 1'
#
loop_
_entity.id
_entity.type
_entity.pdbx_description
1 polymer ?
#
loop_
_entity_poly.entity_id
_entity_poly.type
_entity_poly.pdbx_seq_one_letter_code
_entity_poly.pdbx_strand_id
1 'polypeptide(L)'
;MCIRDSNIEMVGDELSPEEKIRITMLNEPILTDGSIYSIVARGRDLAGNDSEPFVVKNVLYDTTPPEFTEIRPESGDALNHQMVTYSLSEDIEKGMIIWRQTGGNNDPDSPHKVILNEDERKIGLHEDIVLNEMPQLIDGGIYSISFTGSDRAGNNADTVIVKDILYDFTAPVIAIQYPYNELITNTKSI
;
A
#
# COMPACT_ATOMS: atom_id res chain seq x y z
N MET A 1 19.59 -27.73 -1.80
CA MET A 1 19.19 -26.74 -0.78
C MET A 1 20.25 -26.79 0.30
N CYS A 2 21.12 -25.79 0.35
CA CYS A 2 22.22 -25.74 1.32
C CYS A 2 21.68 -25.10 2.60
N ILE A 3 21.44 -25.90 3.64
CA ILE A 3 21.09 -25.38 4.96
C ILE A 3 22.40 -24.81 5.53
N ARG A 4 22.50 -23.50 5.68
CA ARG A 4 23.58 -22.89 6.47
C ARG A 4 23.09 -22.87 7.92
N ASP A 5 23.70 -23.70 8.75
CA ASP A 5 23.51 -23.65 10.20
C ASP A 5 24.37 -22.52 10.76
N SER A 6 23.74 -21.53 11.40
CA SER A 6 24.42 -20.50 12.20
C SER A 6 24.14 -20.75 13.66
N ASN A 7 25.16 -20.88 14.48
CA ASN A 7 25.05 -20.95 15.92
C ASN A 7 25.34 -19.59 16.53
N ILE A 8 24.43 -19.09 17.34
CA ILE A 8 24.55 -17.82 18.06
C ILE A 8 24.55 -18.16 19.54
N GLU A 9 25.54 -17.69 20.26
CA GLU A 9 25.62 -17.80 21.70
C GLU A 9 25.04 -16.53 22.33
N MET A 10 24.01 -16.70 23.19
CA MET A 10 23.42 -15.61 23.97
C MET A 10 24.26 -15.35 25.23
N VAL A 11 24.54 -14.09 25.53
CA VAL A 11 25.40 -13.67 26.64
C VAL A 11 24.76 -12.52 27.44
N GLY A 12 25.10 -12.44 28.73
CA GLY A 12 24.71 -11.32 29.58
C GLY A 12 23.20 -11.20 29.80
N ASP A 13 22.64 -10.02 29.56
CA ASP A 13 21.21 -9.72 29.78
C ASP A 13 20.27 -10.50 28.87
N GLU A 14 20.78 -11.08 27.76
CA GLU A 14 20.04 -11.97 26.87
C GLU A 14 19.60 -13.27 27.58
N LEU A 15 20.20 -13.60 28.71
CA LEU A 15 19.92 -14.80 29.53
C LEU A 15 18.97 -14.50 30.70
N SER A 16 18.45 -13.26 30.83
CA SER A 16 17.54 -12.90 31.92
C SER A 16 16.20 -13.63 31.79
N PRO A 17 15.66 -14.26 32.87
CA PRO A 17 14.40 -14.99 32.81
C PRO A 17 13.15 -14.10 32.82
N GLU A 18 13.29 -12.80 33.00
CA GLU A 18 12.18 -11.87 33.17
C GLU A 18 11.86 -11.10 31.89
N GLU A 19 10.64 -11.26 31.39
CA GLU A 19 9.99 -10.57 30.27
C GLU A 19 10.36 -11.03 28.86
N LYS A 20 9.39 -10.85 27.93
CA LYS A 20 9.59 -10.99 26.48
C LYS A 20 10.45 -9.86 25.97
N ILE A 21 11.76 -10.02 25.97
CA ILE A 21 12.72 -9.02 25.53
C ILE A 21 12.91 -9.18 24.01
N ARG A 22 12.79 -8.08 23.28
CA ARG A 22 13.29 -7.99 21.91
C ARG A 22 14.80 -7.69 22.01
N ILE A 23 15.62 -8.67 21.69
CA ILE A 23 17.09 -8.56 21.79
C ILE A 23 17.64 -8.41 20.36
N THR A 24 18.59 -7.49 20.19
CA THR A 24 19.46 -7.48 19.02
C THR A 24 20.69 -8.32 19.36
N MET A 25 20.88 -9.41 18.64
CA MET A 25 22.01 -10.32 18.87
C MET A 25 23.32 -9.65 18.47
N LEU A 26 24.38 -9.83 19.26
CA LEU A 26 25.71 -9.27 18.97
C LEU A 26 26.33 -9.88 17.70
N ASN A 27 25.98 -11.12 17.36
CA ASN A 27 26.44 -11.81 16.16
C ASN A 27 25.21 -12.23 15.34
N GLU A 28 24.70 -11.32 14.52
CA GLU A 28 23.56 -11.61 13.66
C GLU A 28 23.92 -12.65 12.58
N PRO A 29 23.07 -13.69 12.35
CA PRO A 29 23.29 -14.62 11.26
C PRO A 29 23.11 -13.90 9.91
N ILE A 30 23.91 -14.26 8.92
CA ILE A 30 23.70 -13.80 7.56
C ILE A 30 22.55 -14.62 6.97
N LEU A 31 21.37 -13.99 6.88
CA LEU A 31 20.18 -14.59 6.28
C LEU A 31 20.08 -14.19 4.80
N THR A 32 19.47 -15.08 4.01
CA THR A 32 19.21 -14.83 2.59
C THR A 32 17.73 -14.49 2.41
N ASP A 33 17.48 -13.39 1.73
CA ASP A 33 16.14 -12.92 1.39
C ASP A 33 15.32 -14.01 0.64
N GLY A 34 14.02 -14.11 0.92
CA GLY A 34 13.13 -15.13 0.38
C GLY A 34 13.36 -16.54 0.89
N SER A 35 14.25 -16.75 1.86
CA SER A 35 14.56 -18.09 2.41
C SER A 35 13.74 -18.42 3.66
N ILE A 36 13.41 -19.71 3.79
CA ILE A 36 12.65 -20.22 4.94
C ILE A 36 13.63 -20.86 5.94
N TYR A 37 13.55 -20.43 7.19
CA TYR A 37 14.40 -20.85 8.29
C TYR A 37 13.63 -21.60 9.36
N SER A 38 14.36 -22.38 10.15
CA SER A 38 13.91 -22.87 11.44
C SER A 38 14.82 -22.29 12.52
N ILE A 39 14.23 -21.75 13.58
CA ILE A 39 14.94 -21.21 14.73
C ILE A 39 14.87 -22.26 15.84
N VAL A 40 16.03 -22.64 16.38
CA VAL A 40 16.13 -23.59 17.49
C VAL A 40 16.83 -22.88 18.65
N ALA A 41 16.14 -22.78 19.79
CA ALA A 41 16.71 -22.27 21.03
C ALA A 41 16.96 -23.41 22.01
N ARG A 42 18.11 -23.38 22.67
CA ARG A 42 18.49 -24.31 23.73
C ARG A 42 19.13 -23.52 24.87
N GLY A 43 18.93 -23.97 26.09
CA GLY A 43 19.55 -23.39 27.26
C GLY A 43 20.21 -24.47 28.11
N ARG A 44 21.23 -24.06 28.89
CA ARG A 44 21.85 -24.88 29.92
C ARG A 44 21.87 -24.06 31.21
N ASP A 45 21.46 -24.68 32.31
CA ASP A 45 21.53 -24.03 33.62
C ASP A 45 22.95 -24.08 34.22
N LEU A 46 23.14 -23.34 35.32
CA LEU A 46 24.43 -23.30 36.02
C LEU A 46 24.85 -24.68 36.62
N ALA A 47 23.93 -25.62 36.81
CA ALA A 47 24.19 -26.95 37.27
C ALA A 47 24.60 -27.90 36.12
N GLY A 48 24.49 -27.43 34.85
CA GLY A 48 24.86 -28.19 33.67
C GLY A 48 23.70 -28.97 33.04
N ASN A 49 22.44 -28.75 33.44
CA ASN A 49 21.28 -29.39 32.85
C ASN A 49 20.89 -28.68 31.57
N ASP A 50 20.68 -29.44 30.48
CA ASP A 50 20.20 -28.94 29.19
C ASP A 50 18.66 -28.87 29.15
N SER A 51 18.15 -27.79 28.55
CA SER A 51 16.72 -27.67 28.25
C SER A 51 16.34 -28.55 27.05
N GLU A 52 15.06 -28.95 26.96
CA GLU A 52 14.49 -29.39 25.69
C GLU A 52 14.57 -28.24 24.65
N PRO A 53 14.85 -28.58 23.38
CA PRO A 53 14.95 -27.56 22.36
C PRO A 53 13.58 -26.93 22.07
N PHE A 54 13.51 -25.60 22.06
CA PHE A 54 12.38 -24.85 21.53
C PHE A 54 12.60 -24.62 20.04
N VAL A 55 11.64 -25.00 19.19
CA VAL A 55 11.76 -24.95 17.73
C VAL A 55 10.64 -24.13 17.11
N VAL A 56 10.99 -23.06 16.39
CA VAL A 56 10.09 -22.32 15.50
C VAL A 56 10.43 -22.72 14.07
N LYS A 57 9.42 -23.13 13.30
CA LYS A 57 9.60 -23.57 11.90
C LYS A 57 8.90 -22.62 10.93
N ASN A 58 9.33 -22.68 9.66
CA ASN A 58 8.74 -21.95 8.56
C ASN A 58 8.79 -20.42 8.74
N VAL A 59 9.90 -19.91 9.27
CA VAL A 59 10.16 -18.47 9.37
C VAL A 59 10.71 -18.00 8.03
N LEU A 60 9.90 -17.27 7.26
CA LEU A 60 10.35 -16.59 6.05
C LEU A 60 11.17 -15.36 6.46
N TYR A 61 12.36 -15.22 5.89
CA TYR A 61 13.14 -13.99 5.98
C TYR A 61 12.92 -13.21 4.68
N ASP A 62 12.31 -12.04 4.79
CA ASP A 62 11.88 -11.21 3.69
C ASP A 62 12.28 -9.76 3.95
N THR A 63 13.05 -9.22 3.02
CA THR A 63 13.57 -7.84 3.05
C THR A 63 13.19 -7.06 1.78
N THR A 64 12.43 -7.69 0.89
CA THR A 64 11.98 -7.07 -0.36
C THR A 64 10.71 -6.26 -0.11
N PRO A 65 10.71 -4.94 -0.34
CA PRO A 65 9.49 -4.14 -0.21
C PRO A 65 8.50 -4.46 -1.34
N PRO A 66 7.19 -4.39 -1.07
CA PRO A 66 6.18 -4.46 -2.12
C PRO A 66 6.23 -3.21 -3.02
N GLU A 67 5.81 -3.37 -4.28
CA GLU A 67 5.76 -2.30 -5.26
C GLU A 67 4.33 -2.06 -5.74
N PHE A 68 3.95 -0.77 -5.89
CA PHE A 68 2.75 -0.34 -6.60
C PHE A 68 3.12 0.08 -8.02
N THR A 69 2.52 -0.57 -9.01
CA THR A 69 2.73 -0.30 -10.45
C THR A 69 1.39 -0.17 -11.17
N GLU A 70 1.40 0.07 -12.48
CA GLU A 70 0.17 0.16 -13.31
C GLU A 70 -0.87 1.17 -12.78
N ILE A 71 -0.40 2.30 -12.24
CA ILE A 71 -1.27 3.26 -11.54
C ILE A 71 -2.16 4.04 -12.51
N ARG A 72 -3.47 4.08 -12.18
CA ARG A 72 -4.46 4.99 -12.77
C ARG A 72 -5.28 5.65 -11.65
N PRO A 73 -5.69 6.91 -11.82
CA PRO A 73 -5.46 7.80 -12.96
C PRO A 73 -3.99 8.19 -13.13
N GLU A 74 -3.62 8.76 -14.29
CA GLU A 74 -2.32 9.37 -14.51
C GLU A 74 -2.33 10.84 -14.04
N SER A 75 -1.13 11.40 -13.79
CA SER A 75 -1.03 12.82 -13.42
C SER A 75 -1.59 13.72 -14.52
N GLY A 76 -2.47 14.66 -14.13
CA GLY A 76 -3.14 15.57 -15.03
C GLY A 76 -4.47 15.09 -15.59
N ASP A 77 -4.93 13.91 -15.21
CA ASP A 77 -6.24 13.41 -15.66
C ASP A 77 -7.39 14.20 -15.06
N ALA A 78 -8.52 14.23 -15.81
CA ALA A 78 -9.82 14.70 -15.33
C ALA A 78 -10.77 13.50 -15.17
N LEU A 79 -11.39 13.39 -14.01
CA LEU A 79 -12.22 12.25 -13.65
C LEU A 79 -13.63 12.70 -13.27
N ASN A 80 -14.64 11.93 -13.70
CA ASN A 80 -16.01 12.02 -13.19
C ASN A 80 -16.40 10.84 -12.28
N HIS A 81 -15.41 10.05 -11.87
CA HIS A 81 -15.54 8.88 -10.97
C HIS A 81 -14.32 8.79 -10.04
N GLN A 82 -14.35 7.85 -9.11
CA GLN A 82 -13.31 7.66 -8.09
C GLN A 82 -12.65 6.28 -8.17
N MET A 83 -12.79 5.61 -9.33
CA MET A 83 -12.12 4.32 -9.56
C MET A 83 -10.62 4.53 -9.70
N VAL A 84 -9.88 3.55 -9.22
CA VAL A 84 -8.42 3.52 -9.33
C VAL A 84 -7.97 2.18 -9.91
N THR A 85 -6.81 2.18 -10.54
CA THR A 85 -6.11 0.98 -10.98
C THR A 85 -4.74 0.97 -10.34
N TYR A 86 -4.29 -0.16 -9.87
CA TYR A 86 -2.92 -0.42 -9.43
C TYR A 86 -2.61 -1.90 -9.51
N SER A 87 -1.33 -2.25 -9.59
CA SER A 87 -0.83 -3.62 -9.47
C SER A 87 0.11 -3.73 -8.28
N LEU A 88 -0.02 -4.81 -7.52
CA LEU A 88 0.86 -5.15 -6.41
C LEU A 88 1.82 -6.27 -6.81
N SER A 89 3.11 -6.10 -6.50
CA SER A 89 4.13 -7.12 -6.74
C SER A 89 3.97 -8.34 -5.82
N GLU A 90 3.30 -8.17 -4.67
CA GLU A 90 3.05 -9.19 -3.66
C GLU A 90 1.84 -8.82 -2.77
N ASP A 91 1.39 -9.77 -1.93
CA ASP A 91 0.37 -9.50 -0.91
C ASP A 91 0.90 -8.53 0.15
N ILE A 92 0.13 -7.47 0.46
CA ILE A 92 0.47 -6.52 1.51
C ILE A 92 -0.38 -6.72 2.76
N GLU A 93 0.22 -6.52 3.94
CA GLU A 93 -0.48 -6.59 5.23
C GLU A 93 -1.27 -5.30 5.50
N LYS A 94 -0.72 -4.15 5.11
CA LYS A 94 -1.34 -2.83 5.24
C LYS A 94 -1.25 -2.10 3.93
N GLY A 95 -2.37 -1.47 3.52
CA GLY A 95 -2.42 -0.63 2.32
C GLY A 95 -3.34 0.55 2.54
N MET A 96 -2.98 1.69 1.97
CA MET A 96 -3.76 2.92 2.06
C MET A 96 -3.61 3.76 0.80
N ILE A 97 -4.73 4.33 0.34
CA ILE A 97 -4.78 5.34 -0.70
C ILE A 97 -5.23 6.65 -0.07
N ILE A 98 -4.50 7.74 -0.34
CA ILE A 98 -4.80 9.06 0.23
C ILE A 98 -5.06 10.03 -0.90
N TRP A 99 -6.25 10.63 -0.91
CA TRP A 99 -6.63 11.73 -1.77
C TRP A 99 -6.43 13.04 -1.00
N ARG A 100 -5.48 13.85 -1.44
CA ARG A 100 -5.17 15.14 -0.81
C ARG A 100 -5.48 16.26 -1.80
N GLN A 101 -6.35 17.18 -1.40
CA GLN A 101 -6.61 18.39 -2.18
C GLN A 101 -5.34 19.23 -2.33
N THR A 102 -5.08 19.68 -3.55
CA THR A 102 -3.95 20.53 -3.91
C THR A 102 -4.38 21.84 -4.58
N GLY A 103 -5.66 21.93 -4.97
CA GLY A 103 -6.21 23.12 -5.62
C GLY A 103 -7.70 22.97 -5.94
N GLY A 104 -8.23 23.88 -6.77
CA GLY A 104 -9.64 23.87 -7.16
C GLY A 104 -10.60 24.30 -6.05
N ASN A 105 -11.84 23.81 -6.11
CA ASN A 105 -12.88 24.10 -5.13
C ASN A 105 -12.52 23.50 -3.78
N ASN A 106 -12.75 24.24 -2.69
CA ASN A 106 -12.33 23.86 -1.34
C ASN A 106 -13.00 22.60 -0.82
N ASP A 107 -12.18 21.64 -0.38
CA ASP A 107 -12.59 20.41 0.28
C ASP A 107 -12.17 20.45 1.76
N PRO A 108 -13.11 20.72 2.67
CA PRO A 108 -12.81 20.88 4.09
C PRO A 108 -12.40 19.57 4.77
N ASP A 109 -12.75 18.42 4.19
CA ASP A 109 -12.50 17.09 4.76
C ASP A 109 -11.21 16.45 4.21
N SER A 110 -10.50 17.14 3.31
CA SER A 110 -9.20 16.70 2.80
C SER A 110 -8.12 16.70 3.91
N PRO A 111 -7.25 15.67 4.00
CA PRO A 111 -7.10 14.54 3.09
C PRO A 111 -8.03 13.36 3.42
N HIS A 112 -8.61 12.76 2.40
CA HIS A 112 -9.36 11.52 2.53
C HIS A 112 -8.41 10.33 2.53
N LYS A 113 -8.55 9.45 3.53
CA LYS A 113 -7.73 8.25 3.69
C LYS A 113 -8.61 7.02 3.53
N VAL A 114 -8.29 6.19 2.56
CA VAL A 114 -8.97 4.93 2.28
C VAL A 114 -8.04 3.79 2.64
N ILE A 115 -8.45 2.95 3.58
CA ILE A 115 -7.70 1.75 3.97
C ILE A 115 -8.13 0.62 3.05
N LEU A 116 -7.16 -0.04 2.41
CA LEU A 116 -7.42 -1.17 1.52
C LEU A 116 -7.92 -2.38 2.32
N ASN A 117 -8.99 -3.01 1.85
CA ASN A 117 -9.53 -4.23 2.42
C ASN A 117 -8.67 -5.45 2.04
N GLU A 118 -9.05 -6.66 2.47
CA GLU A 118 -8.27 -7.87 2.25
C GLU A 118 -8.09 -8.22 0.77
N ASP A 119 -9.15 -8.05 -0.05
CA ASP A 119 -9.09 -8.34 -1.48
C ASP A 119 -8.26 -7.29 -2.24
N GLU A 120 -8.35 -6.02 -1.83
CA GLU A 120 -7.60 -4.89 -2.40
C GLU A 120 -6.09 -4.94 -2.08
N ARG A 121 -5.66 -5.81 -1.16
CA ARG A 121 -4.27 -6.00 -0.74
C ARG A 121 -3.59 -7.24 -1.34
N LYS A 122 -4.25 -7.95 -2.25
CA LYS A 122 -3.71 -9.14 -2.89
C LYS A 122 -2.75 -8.79 -4.03
N ILE A 123 -1.76 -9.66 -4.24
CA ILE A 123 -0.86 -9.58 -5.40
C ILE A 123 -1.65 -9.53 -6.71
N GLY A 124 -1.18 -8.74 -7.66
CA GLY A 124 -1.70 -8.66 -9.02
C GLY A 124 -2.38 -7.35 -9.36
N LEU A 125 -3.02 -7.32 -10.51
CA LEU A 125 -3.70 -6.14 -11.06
C LEU A 125 -5.09 -5.98 -10.46
N HIS A 126 -5.36 -4.79 -9.95
CA HIS A 126 -6.64 -4.28 -9.49
C HIS A 126 -7.10 -3.21 -10.47
N GLU A 127 -7.89 -3.58 -11.48
CA GLU A 127 -8.28 -2.70 -12.58
C GLU A 127 -9.64 -2.07 -12.32
N ASP A 128 -9.71 -0.73 -12.49
CA ASP A 128 -10.94 0.09 -12.37
C ASP A 128 -11.77 -0.26 -11.12
N ILE A 129 -11.08 -0.48 -10.01
CA ILE A 129 -11.76 -0.86 -8.76
C ILE A 129 -12.45 0.33 -8.11
N VAL A 130 -13.63 0.06 -7.58
CA VAL A 130 -14.36 0.93 -6.66
C VAL A 130 -13.92 0.56 -5.25
N LEU A 131 -13.15 1.45 -4.61
CA LEU A 131 -12.67 1.21 -3.25
C LEU A 131 -13.82 1.00 -2.27
N ASN A 132 -13.64 0.11 -1.30
CA ASN A 132 -14.67 -0.23 -0.33
C ASN A 132 -15.16 1.00 0.47
N GLU A 133 -14.26 1.94 0.75
CA GLU A 133 -14.58 3.23 1.37
C GLU A 133 -14.28 4.36 0.39
N MET A 134 -15.30 4.80 -0.36
CA MET A 134 -15.16 5.88 -1.35
C MET A 134 -14.96 7.24 -0.68
N PRO A 135 -13.95 8.03 -1.08
CA PRO A 135 -13.80 9.39 -0.57
C PRO A 135 -14.93 10.30 -1.07
N GLN A 136 -15.35 11.24 -0.24
CA GLN A 136 -16.34 12.28 -0.61
C GLN A 136 -15.59 13.47 -1.25
N LEU A 137 -15.25 13.37 -2.53
CA LEU A 137 -14.54 14.44 -3.25
C LEU A 137 -15.47 15.57 -3.66
N ILE A 138 -14.92 16.78 -3.77
CA ILE A 138 -15.64 18.00 -4.17
C ILE A 138 -15.49 18.25 -5.68
N ASP A 139 -16.61 18.52 -6.35
CA ASP A 139 -16.66 18.91 -7.76
C ASP A 139 -15.78 20.13 -8.06
N GLY A 140 -14.96 20.06 -9.10
CA GLY A 140 -13.95 21.08 -9.42
C GLY A 140 -12.77 21.11 -8.46
N GLY A 141 -12.62 20.14 -7.57
CA GLY A 141 -11.44 19.95 -6.72
C GLY A 141 -10.27 19.36 -7.50
N ILE A 142 -9.05 19.78 -7.18
CA ILE A 142 -7.82 19.21 -7.73
C ILE A 142 -7.10 18.44 -6.61
N TYR A 143 -6.71 17.20 -6.90
CA TYR A 143 -6.18 16.28 -5.88
C TYR A 143 -4.83 15.70 -6.31
N SER A 144 -4.03 15.31 -5.32
CA SER A 144 -2.98 14.31 -5.45
C SER A 144 -3.45 13.01 -4.81
N ILE A 145 -3.09 11.88 -5.43
CA ILE A 145 -3.42 10.55 -4.93
C ILE A 145 -2.11 9.86 -4.58
N SER A 146 -1.97 9.36 -3.38
CA SER A 146 -0.79 8.58 -2.97
C SER A 146 -1.18 7.16 -2.58
N PHE A 147 -0.37 6.20 -3.05
CA PHE A 147 -0.48 4.77 -2.80
C PHE A 147 0.67 4.36 -1.90
N THR A 148 0.37 3.69 -0.79
CA THR A 148 1.37 3.23 0.17
C THR A 148 0.92 1.94 0.84
N GLY A 149 1.88 1.15 1.29
CA GLY A 149 1.60 -0.12 1.96
C GLY A 149 2.82 -0.73 2.60
N SER A 150 2.63 -1.83 3.29
CA SER A 150 3.70 -2.66 3.81
C SER A 150 3.29 -4.12 3.77
N ASP A 151 4.27 -5.01 3.56
CA ASP A 151 4.08 -6.44 3.62
C ASP A 151 3.95 -6.95 5.07
N ARG A 152 3.86 -8.27 5.21
CA ARG A 152 3.76 -8.94 6.50
C ARG A 152 5.09 -8.96 7.26
N ALA A 153 6.24 -8.85 6.57
CA ALA A 153 7.56 -8.79 7.19
C ALA A 153 7.85 -7.40 7.77
N GLY A 154 7.11 -6.38 7.33
CA GLY A 154 7.23 -4.99 7.75
C GLY A 154 8.01 -4.13 6.77
N ASN A 155 8.31 -4.62 5.55
CA ASN A 155 8.94 -3.83 4.51
C ASN A 155 7.90 -2.86 3.93
N ASN A 156 8.29 -1.59 3.81
CA ASN A 156 7.39 -0.55 3.32
C ASN A 156 7.59 -0.33 1.83
N ALA A 157 6.49 -0.27 1.07
CA ALA A 157 6.49 0.18 -0.31
C ALA A 157 6.96 1.62 -0.43
N ASP A 158 7.68 1.93 -1.50
CA ASP A 158 7.89 3.31 -1.91
C ASP A 158 6.54 3.95 -2.24
N THR A 159 6.28 5.14 -1.70
CA THR A 159 5.01 5.83 -1.94
C THR A 159 4.95 6.33 -3.38
N VAL A 160 3.96 5.85 -4.16
CA VAL A 160 3.66 6.38 -5.49
C VAL A 160 2.67 7.53 -5.37
N ILE A 161 2.97 8.66 -6.03
CA ILE A 161 2.12 9.86 -5.98
C ILE A 161 1.74 10.27 -7.40
N VAL A 162 0.44 10.35 -7.64
CA VAL A 162 -0.17 10.93 -8.84
C VAL A 162 -0.66 12.34 -8.49
N LYS A 163 -0.47 13.29 -9.37
CA LYS A 163 -0.72 14.73 -9.11
C LYS A 163 -1.69 15.32 -10.11
N ASP A 164 -2.25 16.48 -9.72
CA ASP A 164 -3.05 17.34 -10.61
C ASP A 164 -4.29 16.62 -11.19
N ILE A 165 -4.94 15.80 -10.38
CA ILE A 165 -6.17 15.10 -10.76
C ILE A 165 -7.35 16.02 -10.53
N LEU A 166 -8.00 16.44 -11.60
CA LEU A 166 -9.24 17.21 -11.55
C LEU A 166 -10.42 16.25 -11.35
N TYR A 167 -11.20 16.44 -10.29
CA TYR A 167 -12.48 15.77 -10.09
C TYR A 167 -13.62 16.66 -10.54
N ASP A 168 -14.32 16.29 -11.64
CA ASP A 168 -15.39 17.09 -12.26
C ASP A 168 -16.50 16.16 -12.76
N PHE A 169 -17.64 16.20 -12.07
CA PHE A 169 -18.82 15.44 -12.47
C PHE A 169 -19.92 16.33 -13.07
N THR A 170 -19.65 17.64 -13.24
CA THR A 170 -20.61 18.56 -13.83
C THR A 170 -20.60 18.46 -15.35
N ALA A 171 -21.74 18.05 -15.92
CA ALA A 171 -21.87 17.95 -17.37
C ALA A 171 -21.85 19.35 -18.04
N PRO A 172 -21.20 19.49 -19.22
CA PRO A 172 -21.22 20.75 -19.95
C PRO A 172 -22.61 21.12 -20.42
N VAL A 173 -22.93 22.42 -20.39
CA VAL A 173 -24.21 22.95 -20.90
C VAL A 173 -24.00 23.50 -22.30
N ILE A 174 -24.75 22.98 -23.26
CA ILE A 174 -24.75 23.46 -24.62
C ILE A 174 -25.90 24.45 -24.78
N ALA A 175 -25.59 25.73 -25.04
CA ALA A 175 -26.57 26.72 -25.37
C ALA A 175 -26.49 27.05 -26.87
N ILE A 176 -27.56 26.73 -27.60
CA ILE A 176 -27.67 27.06 -29.02
C ILE A 176 -28.36 28.40 -29.14
N GLN A 177 -27.66 29.39 -29.65
CA GLN A 177 -28.21 30.74 -29.88
C GLN A 177 -28.86 30.87 -31.26
N TYR A 178 -28.39 30.08 -32.23
CA TYR A 178 -28.87 30.02 -33.58
C TYR A 178 -28.68 28.61 -34.16
N PRO A 179 -29.64 28.03 -34.90
CA PRO A 179 -30.99 28.59 -35.13
C PRO A 179 -31.82 28.53 -33.83
N TYR A 180 -32.69 29.53 -33.66
CA TYR A 180 -33.68 29.51 -32.57
C TYR A 180 -34.93 28.69 -32.96
N ASN A 181 -35.70 28.32 -31.98
CA ASN A 181 -36.95 27.51 -32.19
C ASN A 181 -37.86 28.21 -33.19
N GLU A 182 -38.47 27.41 -34.08
CA GLU A 182 -39.39 27.89 -35.14
C GLU A 182 -38.72 28.77 -36.20
N LEU A 183 -37.37 28.81 -36.26
CA LEU A 183 -36.71 29.53 -37.34
C LEU A 183 -36.98 28.92 -38.70
N ILE A 184 -37.46 29.73 -39.64
CA ILE A 184 -37.56 29.41 -41.09
C ILE A 184 -36.30 29.98 -41.76
N THR A 185 -35.47 29.12 -42.35
CA THR A 185 -34.24 29.54 -43.01
C THR A 185 -34.06 28.84 -44.36
N ASN A 186 -33.48 29.57 -45.32
CA ASN A 186 -33.07 29.04 -46.62
C ASN A 186 -31.56 28.77 -46.70
N THR A 187 -30.84 28.92 -45.62
CA THR A 187 -29.41 28.64 -45.55
C THR A 187 -29.10 27.34 -44.81
N LYS A 188 -28.00 26.70 -45.21
CA LYS A 188 -27.48 25.48 -44.55
C LYS A 188 -26.44 25.79 -43.49
N SER A 189 -26.09 27.06 -43.28
CA SER A 189 -25.13 27.48 -42.27
C SER A 189 -25.85 27.68 -40.94
N ILE A 190 -25.34 27.01 -39.91
CA ILE A 190 -25.77 27.08 -38.51
C ILE A 190 -24.57 27.43 -37.63
#